data_91f6bc8681e2f7e685320d6ca4a3c30a
#
_entry.id   91f6bc8681e2f7e685320d6ca4a3c30a
#
_cell.length_a   1.000
_cell.length_b   1.000
_cell.length_c   1.000
_cell.angle_alpha   90.00
_cell.angle_beta   90.00
_cell.angle_gamma   90.00
#
_symmetry.space_group_name_H-M   'P 1'
#
loop_
_entity.id
_entity.type
_entity.pdbx_description
1 polymer ?
#
loop_
_entity_poly.entity_id
_entity_poly.type
_entity_poly.pdbx_seq_one_letter_code
_entity_poly.pdbx_strand_id
1 'polypeptide(L)'
;MERIFDEELKALKGRILALGGLVEEQVQRSIKALVERDSDLARGTIEEDHRVNRMEVEIDEECVRLIALRQPAAGDLRFLTTAMKIVTDLERMGDLAVDTCERALELNEEPPLKPYIDIPRMADAAQRMLKEALDAFVNRDAELARKVCRDDDFVDDLNKQVFRELVSFMVEDPHTITRAIRISFISKYLERVADHATNIAEMVVYMVEGRIIRHMVP
;
A
#
# COMPACT_ATOMS: atom_id res chain seq x y z
N MET A 1 14.52 16.87 -28.65
CA MET A 1 13.48 15.85 -28.44
C MET A 1 13.73 15.07 -27.16
N GLU A 2 14.95 14.62 -26.89
CA GLU A 2 15.35 13.99 -25.60
C GLU A 2 14.97 14.81 -24.37
N ARG A 3 15.34 16.11 -24.34
CA ARG A 3 15.09 16.97 -23.18
C ARG A 3 13.60 17.11 -22.80
N ILE A 4 12.68 17.11 -23.77
CA ILE A 4 11.24 17.18 -23.50
C ILE A 4 10.74 15.87 -22.91
N PHE A 5 11.21 14.73 -23.39
CA PHE A 5 10.84 13.43 -22.87
C PHE A 5 11.34 13.21 -21.43
N ASP A 6 12.55 13.64 -21.13
CA ASP A 6 13.09 13.60 -19.77
C ASP A 6 12.25 14.44 -18.77
N GLU A 7 11.77 15.62 -19.22
CA GLU A 7 10.89 16.45 -18.43
C GLU A 7 9.51 15.78 -18.20
N GLU A 8 8.96 15.11 -19.23
CA GLU A 8 7.70 14.33 -19.11
C GLU A 8 7.88 13.14 -18.14
N LEU A 9 8.98 12.39 -18.22
CA LEU A 9 9.28 11.30 -17.28
C LEU A 9 9.45 11.81 -15.83
N LYS A 10 10.07 12.97 -15.66
CA LYS A 10 10.21 13.60 -14.34
C LYS A 10 8.86 14.03 -13.78
N ALA A 11 7.99 14.60 -14.60
CA ALA A 11 6.64 14.98 -14.20
C ALA A 11 5.81 13.73 -13.81
N LEU A 12 5.90 12.65 -14.59
CA LEU A 12 5.24 11.38 -14.30
C LEU A 12 5.69 10.80 -12.95
N LYS A 13 7.01 10.80 -12.66
CA LYS A 13 7.53 10.40 -11.34
C LYS A 13 6.93 11.21 -10.21
N GLY A 14 6.84 12.53 -10.38
CA GLY A 14 6.22 13.42 -9.39
C GLY A 14 4.75 13.07 -9.12
N ARG A 15 4.00 12.70 -10.16
CA ARG A 15 2.59 12.28 -10.04
C ARG A 15 2.45 10.95 -9.29
N ILE A 16 3.32 9.98 -9.58
CA ILE A 16 3.33 8.68 -8.88
C ILE A 16 3.64 8.88 -7.39
N LEU A 17 4.63 9.73 -7.05
CA LEU A 17 4.92 10.06 -5.66
C LEU A 17 3.75 10.76 -4.96
N ALA A 18 3.05 11.66 -5.67
CA ALA A 18 1.86 12.33 -5.13
C ALA A 18 0.72 11.34 -4.86
N LEU A 19 0.51 10.36 -5.76
CA LEU A 19 -0.45 9.27 -5.55
C LEU A 19 -0.05 8.42 -4.33
N GLY A 20 1.24 8.05 -4.22
CA GLY A 20 1.76 7.33 -3.05
C GLY A 20 1.50 8.08 -1.74
N GLY A 21 1.74 9.41 -1.72
CA GLY A 21 1.44 10.25 -0.55
C GLY A 21 -0.05 10.27 -0.17
N LEU A 22 -0.96 10.26 -1.14
CA LEU A 22 -2.40 10.13 -0.87
C LEU A 22 -2.76 8.78 -0.25
N VAL A 23 -2.17 7.70 -0.75
CA VAL A 23 -2.39 6.34 -0.21
C VAL A 23 -1.82 6.22 1.21
N GLU A 24 -0.60 6.73 1.46
CA GLU A 24 -0.04 6.80 2.82
C GLU A 24 -0.98 7.52 3.78
N GLU A 25 -1.53 8.68 3.37
CA GLU A 25 -2.48 9.45 4.17
C GLU A 25 -3.77 8.65 4.43
N GLN A 26 -4.33 7.96 3.43
CA GLN A 26 -5.53 7.14 3.60
C GLN A 26 -5.29 5.99 4.60
N VAL A 27 -4.18 5.26 4.49
CA VAL A 27 -3.81 4.20 5.44
C VAL A 27 -3.66 4.77 6.85
N GLN A 28 -2.99 5.91 7.01
CA GLN A 28 -2.84 6.56 8.31
C GLN A 28 -4.19 6.96 8.92
N ARG A 29 -5.06 7.60 8.12
CA ARG A 29 -6.39 8.04 8.57
C ARG A 29 -7.30 6.87 8.94
N SER A 30 -7.24 5.76 8.20
CA SER A 30 -8.03 4.57 8.49
C SER A 30 -7.67 3.96 9.85
N ILE A 31 -6.38 3.87 10.18
CA ILE A 31 -5.93 3.38 11.48
C ILE A 31 -6.22 4.37 12.60
N LYS A 32 -6.08 5.66 12.35
CA LYS A 32 -6.47 6.70 13.31
C LYS A 32 -7.95 6.63 13.63
N ALA A 33 -8.81 6.49 12.62
CA ALA A 33 -10.25 6.34 12.79
C ALA A 33 -10.63 5.11 13.66
N LEU A 34 -9.89 4.01 13.50
CA LEU A 34 -10.06 2.83 14.34
C LEU A 34 -9.63 3.08 15.80
N VAL A 35 -8.41 3.62 15.99
CA VAL A 35 -7.80 3.76 17.32
C VAL A 35 -8.52 4.83 18.16
N GLU A 36 -8.85 5.97 17.54
CA GLU A 36 -9.54 7.09 18.18
C GLU A 36 -11.08 6.93 18.17
N ARG A 37 -11.58 5.89 17.49
CA ARG A 37 -13.01 5.60 17.30
C ARG A 37 -13.73 6.77 16.60
N ASP A 38 -13.06 7.40 15.65
CA ASP A 38 -13.57 8.53 14.89
C ASP A 38 -14.28 8.07 13.61
N SER A 39 -15.60 7.89 13.71
CA SER A 39 -16.43 7.47 12.57
C SER A 39 -16.55 8.52 11.48
N ASP A 40 -16.41 9.80 11.81
CA ASP A 40 -16.47 10.86 10.81
C ASP A 40 -15.19 10.91 9.98
N LEU A 41 -14.02 10.68 10.62
CA LEU A 41 -12.75 10.50 9.92
C LEU A 41 -12.79 9.29 8.98
N ALA A 42 -13.38 8.17 9.43
CA ALA A 42 -13.53 6.98 8.58
C ALA A 42 -14.38 7.27 7.34
N ARG A 43 -15.57 7.88 7.51
CA ARG A 43 -16.45 8.26 6.39
C ARG A 43 -15.77 9.22 5.42
N GLY A 44 -15.11 10.26 5.93
CA GLY A 44 -14.38 11.22 5.10
C GLY A 44 -13.24 10.57 4.31
N THR A 45 -12.57 9.57 4.88
CA THR A 45 -11.51 8.83 4.18
C THR A 45 -12.08 7.98 3.03
N ILE A 46 -13.21 7.31 3.27
CA ILE A 46 -13.93 6.55 2.22
C ILE A 46 -14.38 7.47 1.09
N GLU A 47 -14.96 8.63 1.43
CA GLU A 47 -15.43 9.58 0.42
C GLU A 47 -14.32 10.16 -0.45
N GLU A 48 -13.11 10.32 0.10
CA GLU A 48 -11.96 10.88 -0.62
C GLU A 48 -11.25 9.88 -1.54
N ASP A 49 -11.58 8.59 -1.47
CA ASP A 49 -10.93 7.53 -2.26
C ASP A 49 -11.03 7.76 -3.78
N HIS A 50 -12.10 8.39 -4.26
CA HIS A 50 -12.25 8.77 -5.68
C HIS A 50 -11.06 9.59 -6.23
N ARG A 51 -10.25 10.22 -5.37
CA ARG A 51 -9.06 10.97 -5.78
C ARG A 51 -7.93 10.04 -6.18
N VAL A 52 -7.74 8.96 -5.43
CA VAL A 52 -6.75 7.91 -5.74
C VAL A 52 -7.12 7.25 -7.05
N ASN A 53 -8.37 6.81 -7.20
CA ASN A 53 -8.87 6.14 -8.40
C ASN A 53 -8.74 7.03 -9.66
N ARG A 54 -9.03 8.32 -9.54
CA ARG A 54 -8.85 9.26 -10.65
C ARG A 54 -7.39 9.44 -11.03
N MET A 55 -6.49 9.57 -10.04
CA MET A 55 -5.07 9.75 -10.32
C MET A 55 -4.45 8.51 -10.93
N GLU A 56 -4.89 7.32 -10.51
CA GLU A 56 -4.47 6.04 -11.12
C GLU A 56 -4.77 6.06 -12.61
N VAL A 57 -6.02 6.27 -13.01
CA VAL A 57 -6.45 6.32 -14.41
C VAL A 57 -5.66 7.36 -15.21
N GLU A 58 -5.53 8.59 -14.69
CA GLU A 58 -4.81 9.66 -15.37
C GLU A 58 -3.32 9.34 -15.57
N ILE A 59 -2.67 8.66 -14.61
CA ILE A 59 -1.25 8.27 -14.73
C ILE A 59 -1.10 7.13 -15.73
N ASP A 60 -2.02 6.17 -15.74
CA ASP A 60 -2.02 5.06 -16.69
C ASP A 60 -2.19 5.57 -18.13
N GLU A 61 -3.18 6.45 -18.37
CA GLU A 61 -3.38 7.10 -19.67
C GLU A 61 -2.15 7.89 -20.12
N GLU A 62 -1.47 8.59 -19.21
CA GLU A 62 -0.26 9.33 -19.50
C GLU A 62 0.89 8.39 -19.90
N CYS A 63 1.06 7.24 -19.23
CA CYS A 63 2.04 6.22 -19.60
C CYS A 63 1.78 5.70 -21.03
N VAL A 64 0.53 5.35 -21.35
CA VAL A 64 0.13 4.90 -22.69
C VAL A 64 0.41 5.99 -23.74
N ARG A 65 0.07 7.25 -23.45
CA ARG A 65 0.34 8.39 -24.32
C ARG A 65 1.83 8.55 -24.62
N LEU A 66 2.68 8.48 -23.58
CA LEU A 66 4.12 8.60 -23.71
C LEU A 66 4.73 7.46 -24.54
N ILE A 67 4.26 6.23 -24.34
CA ILE A 67 4.69 5.07 -25.15
C ILE A 67 4.35 5.29 -26.62
N ALA A 68 3.12 5.71 -26.92
CA ALA A 68 2.64 5.90 -28.29
C ALA A 68 3.36 7.04 -29.03
N LEU A 69 3.59 8.17 -28.34
CA LEU A 69 4.16 9.38 -28.98
C LEU A 69 5.69 9.39 -29.03
N ARG A 70 6.37 8.80 -28.03
CA ARG A 70 7.83 8.92 -27.89
C ARG A 70 8.58 7.70 -28.37
N GLN A 71 7.92 6.54 -28.51
CA GLN A 71 8.54 5.27 -28.90
C GLN A 71 9.82 5.00 -28.10
N PRO A 72 9.71 4.93 -26.75
CA PRO A 72 10.85 4.93 -25.84
C PRO A 72 11.78 3.73 -26.06
N ALA A 73 13.08 3.91 -25.79
CA ALA A 73 14.04 2.82 -25.79
C ALA A 73 13.78 1.85 -24.63
N ALA A 74 14.39 0.66 -24.70
CA ALA A 74 14.13 -0.45 -23.77
C ALA A 74 14.13 -0.07 -22.27
N GLY A 75 15.01 0.83 -21.83
CA GLY A 75 15.10 1.31 -20.45
C GLY A 75 13.89 2.14 -20.04
N ASP A 76 13.48 3.09 -20.88
CA ASP A 76 12.36 3.98 -20.60
C ASP A 76 11.02 3.26 -20.79
N LEU A 77 10.96 2.32 -21.74
CA LEU A 77 9.79 1.45 -21.87
C LEU A 77 9.58 0.60 -20.60
N ARG A 78 10.65 0.02 -20.04
CA ARG A 78 10.56 -0.69 -18.76
C ARG A 78 10.10 0.22 -17.64
N PHE A 79 10.59 1.46 -17.59
CA PHE A 79 10.13 2.43 -16.59
C PHE A 79 8.63 2.70 -16.72
N LEU A 80 8.12 3.01 -17.92
CA LEU A 80 6.70 3.31 -18.13
C LEU A 80 5.79 2.10 -17.82
N THR A 81 6.19 0.90 -18.27
CA THR A 81 5.42 -0.32 -17.97
C THR A 81 5.47 -0.71 -16.48
N THR A 82 6.54 -0.37 -15.77
CA THR A 82 6.64 -0.52 -14.32
C THR A 82 5.75 0.50 -13.61
N ALA A 83 5.75 1.75 -14.07
CA ALA A 83 4.91 2.82 -13.54
C ALA A 83 3.42 2.44 -13.58
N MET A 84 2.91 1.92 -14.69
CA MET A 84 1.51 1.44 -14.83
C MET A 84 1.16 0.37 -13.79
N LYS A 85 2.06 -0.56 -13.50
CA LYS A 85 1.84 -1.58 -12.47
C LYS A 85 1.88 -1.00 -11.05
N ILE A 86 2.81 -0.07 -10.79
CA ILE A 86 2.92 0.60 -9.49
C ILE A 86 1.64 1.36 -9.15
N VAL A 87 1.06 2.09 -10.10
CA VAL A 87 -0.16 2.86 -9.83
C VAL A 87 -1.36 1.95 -9.54
N THR A 88 -1.43 0.78 -10.18
CA THR A 88 -2.43 -0.24 -9.85
C THR A 88 -2.23 -0.81 -8.43
N ASP A 89 -0.97 -1.10 -8.01
CA ASP A 89 -0.72 -1.54 -6.64
C ASP A 89 -1.06 -0.43 -5.62
N LEU A 90 -0.80 0.84 -5.95
CA LEU A 90 -1.18 1.98 -5.09
C LEU A 90 -2.70 2.12 -4.95
N GLU A 91 -3.46 1.96 -6.03
CA GLU A 91 -4.94 1.95 -5.97
C GLU A 91 -5.43 0.82 -5.08
N ARG A 92 -4.89 -0.40 -5.22
CA ARG A 92 -5.24 -1.53 -4.34
C ARG A 92 -4.95 -1.26 -2.86
N MET A 93 -3.88 -0.53 -2.55
CA MET A 93 -3.59 -0.12 -1.17
C MET A 93 -4.61 0.91 -0.67
N GLY A 94 -5.10 1.81 -1.52
CA GLY A 94 -6.21 2.73 -1.23
C GLY A 94 -7.51 1.97 -0.92
N ASP A 95 -7.89 0.99 -1.75
CA ASP A 95 -9.03 0.10 -1.50
C ASP A 95 -8.93 -0.56 -0.11
N LEU A 96 -7.75 -1.06 0.28
CA LEU A 96 -7.53 -1.68 1.60
C LEU A 96 -7.65 -0.69 2.76
N ALA A 97 -7.33 0.58 2.54
CA ALA A 97 -7.57 1.64 3.53
C ALA A 97 -9.08 1.93 3.68
N VAL A 98 -9.85 1.90 2.58
CA VAL A 98 -11.31 1.98 2.58
C VAL A 98 -11.91 0.80 3.35
N ASP A 99 -11.50 -0.44 3.01
CA ASP A 99 -11.93 -1.66 3.72
C ASP A 99 -11.65 -1.57 5.23
N THR A 100 -10.50 -1.01 5.61
CA THR A 100 -10.13 -0.77 7.01
C THR A 100 -11.07 0.23 7.67
N CYS A 101 -11.43 1.33 6.99
CA CYS A 101 -12.41 2.31 7.48
C CYS A 101 -13.78 1.69 7.68
N GLU A 102 -14.25 0.85 6.76
CA GLU A 102 -15.54 0.13 6.92
C GLU A 102 -15.55 -0.76 8.16
N ARG A 103 -14.48 -1.52 8.41
CA ARG A 103 -14.35 -2.33 9.64
C ARG A 103 -14.25 -1.46 10.88
N ALA A 104 -13.58 -0.29 10.80
CA ALA A 104 -13.52 0.67 11.91
C ALA A 104 -14.90 1.22 12.26
N LEU A 105 -15.73 1.57 11.27
CA LEU A 105 -17.11 2.01 11.49
C LEU A 105 -17.93 0.96 12.25
N GLU A 106 -17.87 -0.31 11.82
CA GLU A 106 -18.56 -1.41 12.50
C GLU A 106 -18.05 -1.64 13.94
N LEU A 107 -16.74 -1.54 14.16
CA LEU A 107 -16.13 -1.69 15.49
C LEU A 107 -16.44 -0.51 16.42
N ASN A 108 -16.65 0.68 15.87
CA ASN A 108 -17.00 1.86 16.64
C ASN A 108 -18.42 1.81 17.21
N GLU A 109 -19.32 0.96 16.70
CA GLU A 109 -20.65 0.75 17.22
C GLU A 109 -20.66 -0.09 18.52
N GLU A 110 -19.60 -0.86 18.79
CA GLU A 110 -19.49 -1.75 19.93
C GLU A 110 -18.36 -1.31 20.88
N PRO A 111 -18.39 -1.68 22.17
CA PRO A 111 -17.26 -1.45 23.07
C PRO A 111 -15.96 -2.09 22.53
N PRO A 112 -14.79 -1.45 22.72
CA PRO A 112 -13.53 -2.00 22.25
C PRO A 112 -13.26 -3.37 22.89
N LEU A 113 -12.79 -4.33 22.08
CA LEU A 113 -12.42 -5.67 22.56
C LEU A 113 -11.13 -5.62 23.39
N LYS A 114 -10.16 -4.86 22.91
CA LYS A 114 -8.84 -4.69 23.51
C LYS A 114 -8.18 -3.38 23.03
N PRO A 115 -7.14 -2.89 23.70
CA PRO A 115 -6.31 -1.83 23.14
C PRO A 115 -5.62 -2.28 21.86
N TYR A 116 -5.57 -1.42 20.85
CA TYR A 116 -4.85 -1.68 19.59
C TYR A 116 -3.37 -1.33 19.77
N ILE A 117 -2.51 -2.33 19.98
CA ILE A 117 -1.05 -2.14 20.11
C ILE A 117 -0.34 -2.51 18.81
N ASP A 118 -0.61 -3.71 18.28
CA ASP A 118 0.10 -4.22 17.13
C ASP A 118 -0.45 -3.69 15.79
N ILE A 119 -1.74 -3.34 15.72
CA ILE A 119 -2.35 -2.75 14.51
C ILE A 119 -1.65 -1.45 14.09
N PRO A 120 -1.43 -0.44 14.96
CA PRO A 120 -0.63 0.74 14.60
C PRO A 120 0.81 0.40 14.19
N ARG A 121 1.46 -0.57 14.85
CA ARG A 121 2.82 -1.01 14.50
C ARG A 121 2.90 -1.63 13.11
N MET A 122 1.88 -2.44 12.73
CA MET A 122 1.75 -2.99 11.38
C MET A 122 1.59 -1.86 10.35
N ALA A 123 0.71 -0.89 10.63
CA ALA A 123 0.48 0.25 9.74
C ALA A 123 1.75 1.09 9.54
N ASP A 124 2.47 1.40 10.63
CA ASP A 124 3.74 2.13 10.55
C ASP A 124 4.80 1.39 9.73
N ALA A 125 4.84 0.05 9.85
CA ALA A 125 5.75 -0.77 9.07
C ALA A 125 5.38 -0.79 7.58
N ALA A 126 4.11 -1.05 7.26
CA ALA A 126 3.62 -1.07 5.88
C ALA A 126 3.79 0.30 5.18
N GLN A 127 3.54 1.41 5.88
CA GLN A 127 3.78 2.75 5.35
C GLN A 127 5.27 3.03 5.08
N ARG A 128 6.17 2.61 5.99
CA ARG A 128 7.61 2.71 5.72
C ARG A 128 8.03 1.91 4.51
N MET A 129 7.51 0.68 4.35
CA MET A 129 7.77 -0.17 3.19
C MET A 129 7.29 0.49 1.90
N LEU A 130 6.08 1.07 1.88
CA LEU A 130 5.57 1.81 0.73
C LEU A 130 6.48 2.99 0.37
N LYS A 131 6.82 3.82 1.35
CA LYS A 131 7.69 4.97 1.14
C LYS A 131 9.05 4.56 0.58
N GLU A 132 9.70 3.56 1.18
CA GLU A 132 11.00 3.05 0.72
C GLU A 132 10.91 2.41 -0.67
N ALA A 133 9.80 1.72 -1.03
CA ALA A 133 9.58 1.17 -2.36
C ALA A 133 9.45 2.28 -3.41
N LEU A 134 8.74 3.36 -3.11
CA LEU A 134 8.62 4.52 -3.99
C LEU A 134 9.93 5.30 -4.12
N ASP A 135 10.68 5.46 -3.03
CA ASP A 135 12.02 6.05 -3.05
C ASP A 135 12.97 5.20 -3.92
N ALA A 136 12.92 3.88 -3.78
CA ALA A 136 13.67 2.94 -4.62
C ALA A 136 13.29 3.07 -6.10
N PHE A 137 12.01 3.22 -6.42
CA PHE A 137 11.53 3.44 -7.79
C PHE A 137 12.09 4.71 -8.41
N VAL A 138 11.98 5.85 -7.71
CA VAL A 138 12.44 7.15 -8.21
C VAL A 138 13.94 7.18 -8.40
N ASN A 139 14.70 6.61 -7.46
CA ASN A 139 16.16 6.61 -7.44
C ASN A 139 16.77 5.44 -8.24
N ARG A 140 15.95 4.51 -8.74
CA ARG A 140 16.39 3.26 -9.38
C ARG A 140 17.33 2.44 -8.47
N ASP A 141 16.98 2.37 -7.17
CA ASP A 141 17.77 1.70 -6.14
C ASP A 141 17.27 0.27 -5.90
N ALA A 142 17.93 -0.70 -6.53
CA ALA A 142 17.59 -2.11 -6.40
C ALA A 142 17.92 -2.67 -4.99
N GLU A 143 18.92 -2.11 -4.28
CA GLU A 143 19.27 -2.56 -2.94
C GLU A 143 18.24 -2.12 -1.90
N LEU A 144 17.76 -0.87 -1.99
CA LEU A 144 16.66 -0.40 -1.16
C LEU A 144 15.39 -1.22 -1.43
N ALA A 145 15.09 -1.53 -2.69
CA ALA A 145 13.97 -2.38 -3.06
C ALA A 145 14.08 -3.79 -2.43
N ARG A 146 15.25 -4.42 -2.44
CA ARG A 146 15.48 -5.71 -1.75
C ARG A 146 15.31 -5.62 -0.24
N LYS A 147 15.68 -4.48 0.37
CA LYS A 147 15.42 -4.25 1.79
C LYS A 147 13.93 -4.28 2.07
N VAL A 148 13.10 -3.61 1.28
CA VAL A 148 11.64 -3.63 1.44
C VAL A 148 11.09 -5.06 1.41
N CYS A 149 11.56 -5.89 0.46
CA CYS A 149 11.14 -7.29 0.38
C CYS A 149 11.49 -8.11 1.64
N ARG A 150 12.58 -7.77 2.34
CA ARG A 150 12.94 -8.44 3.63
C ARG A 150 12.14 -7.91 4.81
N ASP A 151 11.73 -6.65 4.78
CA ASP A 151 10.98 -6.02 5.87
C ASP A 151 9.55 -6.56 5.98
N ASP A 152 9.03 -7.22 4.95
CA ASP A 152 7.72 -7.86 4.87
C ASP A 152 7.51 -8.91 5.98
N ASP A 153 8.52 -9.72 6.27
CA ASP A 153 8.49 -10.74 7.32
C ASP A 153 8.05 -10.17 8.68
N PHE A 154 8.38 -8.91 8.96
CA PHE A 154 8.00 -8.26 10.22
C PHE A 154 6.48 -8.01 10.30
N VAL A 155 5.85 -7.59 9.21
CA VAL A 155 4.39 -7.35 9.15
C VAL A 155 3.65 -8.69 9.22
N ASP A 156 4.14 -9.68 8.52
CA ASP A 156 3.65 -11.06 8.56
C ASP A 156 3.63 -11.65 9.97
N ASP A 157 4.73 -11.47 10.71
CA ASP A 157 4.85 -11.99 12.07
C ASP A 157 3.91 -11.26 13.04
N LEU A 158 3.72 -9.95 12.87
CA LEU A 158 2.71 -9.19 13.63
C LEU A 158 1.30 -9.66 13.30
N ASN A 159 0.97 -9.92 12.03
CA ASN A 159 -0.34 -10.45 11.63
C ASN A 159 -0.62 -11.80 12.31
N LYS A 160 0.36 -12.73 12.29
CA LYS A 160 0.27 -14.02 12.99
C LYS A 160 0.09 -13.85 14.50
N GLN A 161 0.75 -12.85 15.11
CA GLN A 161 0.61 -12.54 16.54
C GLN A 161 -0.78 -12.03 16.87
N VAL A 162 -1.28 -11.03 16.11
CA VAL A 162 -2.64 -10.49 16.26
C VAL A 162 -3.68 -11.60 16.14
N PHE A 163 -3.56 -12.46 15.13
CA PHE A 163 -4.49 -13.58 14.94
C PHE A 163 -4.51 -14.54 16.15
N ARG A 164 -3.34 -14.95 16.67
CA ARG A 164 -3.26 -15.83 17.85
C ARG A 164 -3.90 -15.19 19.10
N GLU A 165 -3.66 -13.90 19.31
CA GLU A 165 -4.26 -13.16 20.42
C GLU A 165 -5.79 -13.10 20.28
N LEU A 166 -6.31 -12.81 19.10
CA LEU A 166 -7.76 -12.76 18.85
C LEU A 166 -8.43 -14.11 19.04
N VAL A 167 -7.78 -15.22 18.64
CA VAL A 167 -8.27 -16.58 18.91
C VAL A 167 -8.41 -16.82 20.42
N SER A 168 -7.49 -16.34 21.25
CA SER A 168 -7.58 -16.47 22.72
C SER A 168 -8.83 -15.77 23.27
N PHE A 169 -9.15 -14.55 22.80
CA PHE A 169 -10.38 -13.85 23.17
C PHE A 169 -11.64 -14.62 22.74
N MET A 170 -11.65 -15.17 21.53
CA MET A 170 -12.81 -15.94 21.03
C MET A 170 -13.08 -17.21 21.82
N VAL A 171 -12.00 -17.88 22.28
CA VAL A 171 -12.12 -19.11 23.12
C VAL A 171 -12.56 -18.78 24.53
N GLU A 172 -12.09 -17.67 25.11
CA GLU A 172 -12.43 -17.24 26.46
C GLU A 172 -13.87 -16.74 26.54
N ASP A 173 -14.33 -15.95 25.58
CA ASP A 173 -15.70 -15.43 25.51
C ASP A 173 -16.23 -15.44 24.05
N PRO A 174 -17.13 -16.38 23.70
CA PRO A 174 -17.74 -16.45 22.37
C PRO A 174 -18.48 -15.17 21.91
N HIS A 175 -18.90 -14.30 22.82
CA HIS A 175 -19.53 -13.02 22.46
C HIS A 175 -18.55 -12.02 21.82
N THR A 176 -17.25 -12.30 21.87
CA THR A 176 -16.21 -11.48 21.26
C THR A 176 -15.94 -11.82 19.79
N ILE A 177 -16.46 -12.95 19.28
CA ILE A 177 -16.12 -13.51 17.96
C ILE A 177 -16.27 -12.47 16.85
N THR A 178 -17.39 -11.76 16.79
CA THR A 178 -17.66 -10.79 15.70
C THR A 178 -16.62 -9.67 15.69
N ARG A 179 -16.32 -9.07 16.84
CA ARG A 179 -15.32 -8.01 16.98
C ARG A 179 -13.91 -8.52 16.66
N ALA A 180 -13.56 -9.71 17.15
CA ALA A 180 -12.27 -10.33 16.88
C ALA A 180 -12.06 -10.60 15.39
N ILE A 181 -13.09 -11.10 14.68
CA ILE A 181 -13.04 -11.31 13.23
C ILE A 181 -12.82 -9.98 12.49
N ARG A 182 -13.54 -8.92 12.86
CA ARG A 182 -13.37 -7.58 12.23
C ARG A 182 -11.94 -7.04 12.42
N ILE A 183 -11.36 -7.21 13.62
CA ILE A 183 -9.97 -6.83 13.89
C ILE A 183 -8.99 -7.70 13.07
N SER A 184 -9.27 -8.99 12.92
CA SER A 184 -8.47 -9.90 12.10
C SER A 184 -8.48 -9.48 10.61
N PHE A 185 -9.61 -8.99 10.09
CA PHE A 185 -9.65 -8.43 8.73
C PHE A 185 -8.78 -7.19 8.61
N ILE A 186 -8.80 -6.25 9.56
CA ILE A 186 -7.93 -5.08 9.55
C ILE A 186 -6.45 -5.48 9.54
N SER A 187 -6.07 -6.43 10.39
CA SER A 187 -4.71 -6.97 10.40
C SER A 187 -4.32 -7.56 9.03
N LYS A 188 -5.24 -8.31 8.39
CA LYS A 188 -5.02 -8.89 7.07
C LYS A 188 -4.96 -7.83 5.96
N TYR A 189 -5.72 -6.74 6.06
CA TYR A 189 -5.63 -5.63 5.11
C TYR A 189 -4.27 -4.93 5.21
N LEU A 190 -3.74 -4.73 6.41
CA LEU A 190 -2.41 -4.13 6.61
C LEU A 190 -1.28 -5.04 6.09
N GLU A 191 -1.39 -6.34 6.28
CA GLU A 191 -0.45 -7.30 5.69
C GLU A 191 -0.51 -7.20 4.15
N ARG A 192 -1.70 -7.14 3.54
CA ARG A 192 -1.82 -6.96 2.09
C ARG A 192 -1.29 -5.61 1.60
N VAL A 193 -1.36 -4.54 2.41
CA VAL A 193 -0.70 -3.26 2.09
C VAL A 193 0.82 -3.46 2.00
N ALA A 194 1.43 -4.22 2.93
CA ALA A 194 2.85 -4.57 2.89
C ALA A 194 3.18 -5.46 1.67
N ASP A 195 2.36 -6.46 1.35
CA ASP A 195 2.47 -7.29 0.14
C ASP A 195 2.53 -6.41 -1.14
N HIS A 196 1.66 -5.39 -1.26
CA HIS A 196 1.69 -4.48 -2.40
C HIS A 196 2.96 -3.62 -2.44
N ALA A 197 3.48 -3.17 -1.29
CA ALA A 197 4.77 -2.48 -1.23
C ALA A 197 5.92 -3.40 -1.67
N THR A 198 5.88 -4.67 -1.30
CA THR A 198 6.82 -5.71 -1.77
C THR A 198 6.70 -5.92 -3.29
N ASN A 199 5.48 -5.98 -3.84
CA ASN A 199 5.28 -6.05 -5.29
C ASN A 199 5.92 -4.86 -6.02
N ILE A 200 5.75 -3.64 -5.49
CA ILE A 200 6.39 -2.44 -6.04
C ILE A 200 7.92 -2.59 -6.00
N ALA A 201 8.48 -3.03 -4.89
CA ALA A 201 9.91 -3.22 -4.73
C ALA A 201 10.47 -4.28 -5.71
N GLU A 202 9.80 -5.42 -5.87
CA GLU A 202 10.17 -6.44 -6.86
C GLU A 202 10.18 -5.88 -8.29
N MET A 203 9.19 -5.05 -8.63
CA MET A 203 9.12 -4.39 -9.93
C MET A 203 10.25 -3.39 -10.13
N VAL A 204 10.71 -2.71 -9.08
CA VAL A 204 11.88 -1.81 -9.13
C VAL A 204 13.15 -2.61 -9.44
N VAL A 205 13.37 -3.75 -8.78
CA VAL A 205 14.52 -4.62 -9.10
C VAL A 205 14.47 -5.06 -10.56
N TYR A 206 13.29 -5.49 -11.05
CA TYR A 206 13.12 -5.84 -12.45
C TYR A 206 13.41 -4.64 -13.39
N MET A 207 12.94 -3.46 -13.06
CA MET A 207 13.16 -2.25 -13.86
C MET A 207 14.66 -1.92 -13.99
N VAL A 208 15.41 -2.07 -12.90
CA VAL A 208 16.84 -1.72 -12.82
C VAL A 208 17.72 -2.80 -13.45
N GLU A 209 17.50 -4.07 -13.09
CA GLU A 209 18.41 -5.18 -13.44
C GLU A 209 17.92 -6.04 -14.59
N GLY A 210 16.66 -5.90 -15.00
CA GLY A 210 16.04 -6.74 -16.02
C GLY A 210 15.81 -8.20 -15.58
N ARG A 211 15.89 -8.47 -14.27
CA ARG A 211 15.67 -9.81 -13.66
C ARG A 211 14.43 -9.83 -12.80
N ILE A 212 13.60 -10.83 -12.98
CA ILE A 212 12.45 -11.08 -12.12
C ILE A 212 12.96 -11.81 -10.88
N ILE A 213 12.75 -11.24 -9.69
CA ILE A 213 13.10 -11.86 -8.40
C ILE A 213 11.88 -12.50 -7.71
N ARG A 214 10.70 -12.36 -8.29
CA ARG A 214 9.44 -12.92 -7.78
C ARG A 214 9.59 -14.41 -7.56
N HIS A 215 9.30 -14.90 -6.37
CA HIS A 215 9.43 -16.31 -5.96
C HIS A 215 10.87 -16.85 -5.93
N MET A 216 11.89 -16.01 -5.92
CA MET A 216 13.29 -16.40 -5.76
C MET A 216 13.80 -16.11 -4.34
N VAL A 217 12.98 -16.30 -3.32
CA VAL A 217 13.46 -16.27 -1.93
C VAL A 217 14.25 -17.56 -1.68
N PRO A 218 15.52 -17.46 -1.25
CA PRO A 218 16.30 -18.63 -0.88
C PRO A 218 15.73 -19.30 0.36
#